data_a1326559ecd810a939e046627ec6d838
#
_entry.id   a1326559ecd810a939e046627ec6d838
#
_cell.length_a   1.000
_cell.length_b   1.000
_cell.length_c   1.000
_cell.angle_alpha   90.00
_cell.angle_beta   90.00
_cell.angle_gamma   90.00
#
_symmetry.space_group_name_H-M   'P 1'
#
loop_
_entity.id
_entity.type
_entity.pdbx_description
1 polymer ?
#
loop_
_entity_poly.entity_id
_entity_poly.type
_entity_poly.pdbx_seq_one_letter_code
_entity_poly.pdbx_strand_id
1 'polypeptide(L)'
;MRTLVTLLALLLAACATLPPLEPPTVAQVGVAFDRSGEIATFAEGIADPQSRRPVTADDPVRVASISKLVVGIGVMKLVEQGKLDLDEDVSRWLGWTLRNPAFPERPITLRMLLSHTSSVRDHDDQYAIPLGSSVQAAMADPRSWDPKHGPGAGYFTYGNMNFPIVGSIIERVTGERFDIWMRREVLEPMKLDACYNWPTCSDAMVARAVELDQGGKPVKDDLHGRRPDCPVLVDDGEPCDLGRWKPGENGALFAPQGGLRTSARGLSRIGRLLLGGGSLDGTRIISERSVESLLAQLWRFDGTNGETEKGFYCSFGLATQQIPTRQAGCADDMGSNGAILVGHAGDAYGMKAGLWIDRARGRGIAYFVTGVPDRARRDDRSAFTAAEARAFRRTYALLPR
;
A
#
# COMPACT_ATOMS: atom_id res chain seq x y z
N MET A 1 -14.46 -77.81 -27.84
CA MET A 1 -15.21 -76.74 -27.27
C MET A 1 -14.19 -75.75 -26.65
N ARG A 2 -13.92 -74.64 -27.33
CA ARG A 2 -12.95 -73.57 -26.87
C ARG A 2 -13.81 -72.41 -26.36
N THR A 3 -13.72 -72.12 -25.07
CA THR A 3 -14.38 -71.01 -24.41
C THR A 3 -13.52 -69.77 -24.56
N LEU A 4 -14.06 -68.75 -25.26
CA LEU A 4 -13.46 -67.42 -25.40
C LEU A 4 -13.79 -66.62 -24.12
N VAL A 5 -12.78 -66.15 -23.38
CA VAL A 5 -12.92 -65.21 -22.27
C VAL A 5 -12.65 -63.84 -22.82
N THR A 6 -13.68 -63.01 -22.88
CA THR A 6 -13.60 -61.60 -23.32
C THR A 6 -13.23 -60.74 -22.10
N LEU A 7 -12.03 -60.15 -22.09
CA LEU A 7 -11.60 -59.19 -21.09
C LEU A 7 -12.18 -57.81 -21.45
N LEU A 8 -13.09 -57.31 -20.64
CA LEU A 8 -13.64 -55.93 -20.74
C LEU A 8 -12.74 -54.97 -19.94
N ALA A 9 -11.91 -54.20 -20.64
CA ALA A 9 -11.08 -53.15 -20.03
C ALA A 9 -11.95 -51.92 -19.72
N LEU A 10 -12.21 -51.62 -18.45
CA LEU A 10 -12.81 -50.37 -18.00
C LEU A 10 -11.76 -49.24 -18.10
N LEU A 11 -11.94 -48.37 -19.07
CA LEU A 11 -11.28 -47.06 -19.14
C LEU A 11 -11.94 -46.12 -18.12
N LEU A 12 -11.36 -45.95 -16.96
CA LEU A 12 -11.66 -44.86 -16.03
C LEU A 12 -11.12 -43.55 -16.64
N ALA A 13 -11.98 -42.79 -17.30
CA ALA A 13 -11.69 -41.43 -17.67
C ALA A 13 -11.62 -40.59 -16.40
N ALA A 14 -10.41 -40.24 -15.96
CA ALA A 14 -10.19 -39.21 -14.95
C ALA A 14 -10.63 -37.89 -15.55
N CYS A 15 -11.84 -37.43 -15.20
CA CYS A 15 -12.22 -36.04 -15.38
C CYS A 15 -11.29 -35.16 -14.53
N ALA A 16 -10.18 -34.70 -15.10
CA ALA A 16 -9.43 -33.60 -14.53
C ALA A 16 -10.38 -32.40 -14.55
N THR A 17 -10.93 -32.05 -13.39
CA THR A 17 -11.66 -30.78 -13.22
C THR A 17 -10.68 -29.67 -13.49
N LEU A 18 -10.85 -28.98 -14.62
CA LEU A 18 -10.13 -27.75 -14.89
C LEU A 18 -10.35 -26.82 -13.69
N PRO A 19 -9.29 -26.18 -13.18
CA PRO A 19 -9.46 -25.21 -12.11
C PRO A 19 -10.48 -24.15 -12.58
N PRO A 20 -11.38 -23.68 -11.70
CA PRO A 20 -12.36 -22.69 -12.07
C PRO A 20 -11.66 -21.50 -12.69
N LEU A 21 -12.13 -21.06 -13.87
CA LEU A 21 -11.65 -19.85 -14.50
C LEU A 21 -11.84 -18.69 -13.53
N GLU A 22 -10.76 -17.96 -13.22
CA GLU A 22 -10.90 -16.73 -12.44
C GLU A 22 -11.83 -15.77 -13.16
N PRO A 23 -12.71 -15.07 -12.43
CA PRO A 23 -13.56 -14.06 -13.04
C PRO A 23 -12.66 -13.02 -13.75
N PRO A 24 -13.09 -12.48 -14.90
CA PRO A 24 -12.34 -11.46 -15.60
C PRO A 24 -12.17 -10.24 -14.69
N THR A 25 -10.99 -9.65 -14.72
CA THR A 25 -10.73 -8.36 -14.04
C THR A 25 -11.57 -7.26 -14.66
N VAL A 26 -12.05 -6.30 -13.84
CA VAL A 26 -12.89 -5.19 -14.31
C VAL A 26 -12.06 -4.14 -15.02
N ALA A 27 -10.90 -3.77 -14.44
CA ALA A 27 -9.93 -2.88 -15.06
C ALA A 27 -8.50 -3.37 -14.79
N GLN A 28 -7.60 -3.08 -15.73
CA GLN A 28 -6.18 -3.34 -15.60
C GLN A 28 -5.39 -2.23 -16.27
N VAL A 29 -4.45 -1.64 -15.54
CA VAL A 29 -3.59 -0.57 -16.04
C VAL A 29 -2.15 -0.86 -15.64
N GLY A 30 -1.20 -0.59 -16.55
CA GLY A 30 0.22 -0.71 -16.30
C GLY A 30 1.01 0.39 -16.99
N VAL A 31 2.02 0.92 -16.31
CA VAL A 31 2.95 1.94 -16.79
C VAL A 31 4.36 1.48 -16.50
N ALA A 32 5.16 1.33 -17.55
CA ALA A 32 6.61 1.14 -17.45
C ALA A 32 7.30 2.50 -17.59
N PHE A 33 8.32 2.75 -16.79
CA PHE A 33 9.00 4.04 -16.75
C PHE A 33 10.49 3.90 -16.43
N ASP A 34 11.26 4.94 -16.73
CA ASP A 34 12.63 5.14 -16.27
C ASP A 34 12.79 6.52 -15.62
N ARG A 35 14.01 6.94 -15.36
CA ARG A 35 14.29 8.28 -14.79
C ARG A 35 13.80 9.41 -15.67
N SER A 36 13.81 9.25 -16.99
CA SER A 36 13.48 10.29 -17.98
C SER A 36 11.97 10.45 -18.19
N GLY A 37 11.19 9.36 -18.08
CA GLY A 37 9.77 9.41 -18.34
C GLY A 37 9.06 8.05 -18.40
N GLU A 38 7.86 8.09 -18.95
CA GLU A 38 7.09 6.91 -19.31
C GLU A 38 7.71 6.24 -20.55
N ILE A 39 7.90 4.93 -20.48
CA ILE A 39 8.42 4.11 -21.59
C ILE A 39 7.26 3.57 -22.40
N ALA A 40 6.30 2.95 -21.74
CA ALA A 40 5.12 2.36 -22.37
C ALA A 40 3.98 2.19 -21.35
N THR A 41 2.76 2.14 -21.85
CA THR A 41 1.58 1.97 -21.00
C THR A 41 0.53 1.10 -21.70
N PHE A 42 -0.33 0.47 -20.90
CA PHE A 42 -1.59 -0.10 -21.34
C PHE A 42 -2.68 0.21 -20.33
N ALA A 43 -3.92 0.29 -20.80
CA ALA A 43 -5.12 0.41 -19.99
C ALA A 43 -6.25 -0.36 -20.65
N GLU A 44 -6.89 -1.27 -19.92
CA GLU A 44 -7.94 -2.14 -20.43
C GLU A 44 -9.03 -2.32 -19.38
N GLY A 45 -10.28 -2.42 -19.83
CA GLY A 45 -11.45 -2.60 -18.98
C GLY A 45 -12.17 -1.30 -18.67
N ILE A 46 -12.92 -1.29 -17.58
CA ILE A 46 -13.92 -0.27 -17.26
C ILE A 46 -13.59 0.37 -15.92
N ALA A 47 -13.57 1.71 -15.89
CA ALA A 47 -13.34 2.48 -14.67
C ALA A 47 -14.63 2.70 -13.86
N ASP A 48 -15.76 2.78 -14.54
CA ASP A 48 -17.10 2.93 -13.95
C ASP A 48 -18.06 1.98 -14.70
N PRO A 49 -18.50 0.91 -14.05
CA PRO A 49 -19.42 -0.06 -14.64
C PRO A 49 -20.78 0.52 -15.02
N GLN A 50 -21.28 1.52 -14.32
CA GLN A 50 -22.58 2.14 -14.59
C GLN A 50 -22.55 2.92 -15.91
N SER A 51 -21.59 3.80 -16.10
CA SER A 51 -21.42 4.57 -17.34
C SER A 51 -20.71 3.79 -18.44
N ARG A 52 -20.11 2.64 -18.11
CA ARG A 52 -19.24 1.85 -18.97
C ARG A 52 -18.02 2.63 -19.49
N ARG A 53 -17.57 3.62 -18.73
CA ARG A 53 -16.41 4.44 -19.08
C ARG A 53 -15.14 3.58 -19.11
N PRO A 54 -14.41 3.54 -20.24
CA PRO A 54 -13.13 2.85 -20.29
C PRO A 54 -12.14 3.44 -19.29
N VAL A 55 -11.31 2.57 -18.69
CA VAL A 55 -10.21 3.01 -17.82
C VAL A 55 -9.05 3.58 -18.63
N THR A 56 -8.38 4.57 -18.08
CA THR A 56 -7.13 5.15 -18.63
C THR A 56 -6.00 5.11 -17.60
N ALA A 57 -4.77 5.33 -18.07
CA ALA A 57 -3.62 5.40 -17.15
C ALA A 57 -3.61 6.65 -16.25
N ASP A 58 -4.48 7.63 -16.54
CA ASP A 58 -4.66 8.86 -15.77
C ASP A 58 -5.81 8.80 -14.78
N ASP A 59 -6.61 7.73 -14.79
CA ASP A 59 -7.74 7.61 -13.88
C ASP A 59 -7.26 7.29 -12.46
N PRO A 60 -7.67 8.11 -11.48
CA PRO A 60 -7.27 7.88 -10.09
C PRO A 60 -8.00 6.67 -9.51
N VAL A 61 -7.24 5.86 -8.81
CA VAL A 61 -7.71 4.72 -8.04
C VAL A 61 -7.18 4.84 -6.60
N ARG A 62 -7.88 4.27 -5.63
CA ARG A 62 -7.34 4.10 -4.28
C ARG A 62 -6.20 3.09 -4.35
N VAL A 63 -4.95 3.53 -4.10
CA VAL A 63 -3.75 2.68 -4.25
C VAL A 63 -3.39 1.91 -2.99
N ALA A 64 -4.28 1.89 -2.01
CA ALA A 64 -4.15 1.17 -0.75
C ALA A 64 -2.76 1.38 -0.11
N SER A 65 -2.08 0.32 0.30
CA SER A 65 -0.84 0.38 1.09
C SER A 65 0.35 1.05 0.40
N ILE A 66 0.30 1.32 -0.90
CA ILE A 66 1.30 2.20 -1.55
C ILE A 66 1.29 3.60 -0.92
N SER A 67 0.17 4.01 -0.30
CA SER A 67 0.06 5.24 0.50
C SER A 67 1.16 5.36 1.55
N LYS A 68 1.56 4.25 2.17
CA LYS A 68 2.58 4.19 3.22
C LYS A 68 3.93 4.71 2.75
N LEU A 69 4.33 4.33 1.53
CA LEU A 69 5.58 4.81 0.91
C LEU A 69 5.54 6.34 0.75
N VAL A 70 4.40 6.90 0.32
CA VAL A 70 4.24 8.35 0.15
C VAL A 70 4.23 9.08 1.48
N VAL A 71 3.65 8.48 2.53
CA VAL A 71 3.78 8.99 3.91
C VAL A 71 5.23 8.99 4.36
N GLY A 72 5.99 7.94 4.03
CA GLY A 72 7.43 7.87 4.28
C GLY A 72 8.20 9.04 3.67
N ILE A 73 7.86 9.44 2.43
CA ILE A 73 8.43 10.65 1.79
C ILE A 73 8.12 11.90 2.62
N GLY A 74 6.89 12.05 3.10
CA GLY A 74 6.49 13.16 3.97
C GLY A 74 7.25 13.18 5.30
N VAL A 75 7.42 12.02 5.94
CA VAL A 75 8.23 11.89 7.17
C VAL A 75 9.66 12.32 6.91
N MET A 76 10.29 11.86 5.82
CA MET A 76 11.68 12.25 5.50
C MET A 76 11.82 13.73 5.25
N LYS A 77 10.82 14.39 4.67
CA LYS A 77 10.81 15.85 4.52
C LYS A 77 10.83 16.58 5.88
N LEU A 78 10.04 16.08 6.84
CA LEU A 78 10.05 16.64 8.21
C LEU A 78 11.37 16.35 8.96
N VAL A 79 11.99 15.21 8.69
CA VAL A 79 13.33 14.88 9.20
C VAL A 79 14.38 15.86 8.66
N GLU A 80 14.36 16.16 7.36
CA GLU A 80 15.26 17.14 6.74
C GLU A 80 15.08 18.57 7.30
N GLN A 81 13.85 18.91 7.70
CA GLN A 81 13.53 20.17 8.36
C GLN A 81 13.94 20.20 9.85
N GLY A 82 14.49 19.10 10.41
CA GLY A 82 14.81 18.98 11.82
C GLY A 82 13.60 18.96 12.75
N LYS A 83 12.40 18.74 12.21
CA LYS A 83 11.14 18.66 12.98
C LYS A 83 10.89 17.25 13.55
N LEU A 84 11.42 16.23 12.91
CA LEU A 84 11.34 14.83 13.30
C LEU A 84 12.73 14.20 13.33
N ASP A 85 12.88 13.15 14.12
CA ASP A 85 14.02 12.25 14.12
C ASP A 85 13.52 10.82 14.01
N LEU A 86 14.17 9.99 13.19
CA LEU A 86 13.75 8.60 12.98
C LEU A 86 13.96 7.71 14.19
N ASP A 87 14.88 8.08 15.09
CA ASP A 87 15.38 7.24 16.18
C ASP A 87 15.01 7.75 17.57
N GLU A 88 14.39 8.94 17.67
CA GLU A 88 13.84 9.44 18.93
C GLU A 88 12.50 8.75 19.28
N ASP A 89 12.19 8.74 20.59
CA ASP A 89 10.92 8.26 21.13
C ASP A 89 9.74 9.11 20.60
N VAL A 90 8.81 8.47 19.91
CA VAL A 90 7.65 9.15 19.29
C VAL A 90 6.71 9.78 20.32
N SER A 91 6.74 9.36 21.58
CA SER A 91 5.98 9.96 22.67
C SER A 91 6.23 11.45 22.83
N ARG A 92 7.44 11.92 22.44
CA ARG A 92 7.81 13.33 22.40
C ARG A 92 6.88 14.18 21.53
N TRP A 93 6.47 13.65 20.39
CA TRP A 93 5.62 14.36 19.45
C TRP A 93 4.13 14.07 19.62
N LEU A 94 3.77 12.90 20.15
CA LEU A 94 2.37 12.52 20.35
C LEU A 94 1.68 13.31 21.47
N GLY A 95 2.45 13.81 22.46
CA GLY A 95 1.90 14.47 23.65
C GLY A 95 1.33 13.48 24.68
N TRP A 96 1.55 12.19 24.48
CA TRP A 96 1.25 11.10 25.40
C TRP A 96 2.26 9.96 25.20
N THR A 97 2.38 9.08 26.21
CA THR A 97 3.36 8.00 26.20
C THR A 97 2.83 6.80 25.42
N LEU A 98 3.45 6.51 24.27
CA LEU A 98 3.19 5.30 23.48
C LEU A 98 4.15 4.19 23.91
N ARG A 99 3.62 3.14 24.54
CA ARG A 99 4.41 1.99 25.01
C ARG A 99 3.62 0.70 24.82
N ASN A 100 4.35 -0.36 24.48
CA ASN A 100 3.82 -1.71 24.60
C ASN A 100 3.75 -2.06 26.09
N PRO A 101 2.55 -2.40 26.63
CA PRO A 101 2.41 -2.70 28.07
C PRO A 101 3.30 -3.84 28.60
N ALA A 102 3.66 -4.80 27.73
CA ALA A 102 4.58 -5.87 28.07
C ALA A 102 6.06 -5.44 28.11
N PHE A 103 6.38 -4.26 27.55
CA PHE A 103 7.74 -3.71 27.48
C PHE A 103 7.73 -2.20 27.78
N PRO A 104 7.28 -1.77 28.97
CA PRO A 104 7.00 -0.36 29.25
C PRO A 104 8.25 0.54 29.21
N GLU A 105 9.44 -0.01 29.41
CA GLU A 105 10.70 0.73 29.38
C GLU A 105 11.26 0.91 27.95
N ARG A 106 10.70 0.22 26.94
CA ARG A 106 11.22 0.29 25.59
C ARG A 106 10.55 1.41 24.80
N PRO A 107 11.29 2.42 24.31
CA PRO A 107 10.73 3.45 23.46
C PRO A 107 10.34 2.90 22.08
N ILE A 108 9.37 3.55 21.46
CA ILE A 108 8.98 3.30 20.07
C ILE A 108 9.45 4.49 19.24
N THR A 109 10.08 4.22 18.08
CA THR A 109 10.63 5.23 17.20
C THR A 109 9.89 5.27 15.86
N LEU A 110 10.03 6.38 15.12
CA LEU A 110 9.48 6.46 13.75
C LEU A 110 10.06 5.39 12.83
N ARG A 111 11.34 5.07 12.97
CA ARG A 111 11.97 3.97 12.23
C ARG A 111 11.24 2.65 12.46
N MET A 112 10.90 2.33 13.70
CA MET A 112 10.19 1.10 14.04
C MET A 112 8.75 1.10 13.49
N LEU A 113 8.03 2.23 13.55
CA LEU A 113 6.69 2.35 12.99
C LEU A 113 6.71 2.15 11.46
N LEU A 114 7.61 2.85 10.76
CA LEU A 114 7.72 2.78 9.30
C LEU A 114 8.26 1.43 8.81
N SER A 115 9.03 0.69 9.61
CA SER A 115 9.55 -0.63 9.25
C SER A 115 8.75 -1.79 9.81
N HIS A 116 7.61 -1.53 10.47
CA HIS A 116 6.76 -2.56 11.08
C HIS A 116 7.47 -3.44 12.12
N THR A 117 8.42 -2.85 12.86
CA THR A 117 9.15 -3.50 13.97
C THR A 117 8.86 -2.85 15.34
N SER A 118 7.75 -2.11 15.41
CA SER A 118 7.31 -1.34 16.59
C SER A 118 6.61 -2.18 17.67
N SER A 119 6.36 -3.46 17.41
CA SER A 119 5.46 -4.32 18.22
C SER A 119 3.96 -3.94 18.19
N VAL A 120 3.55 -2.97 17.38
CA VAL A 120 2.13 -2.65 17.14
C VAL A 120 1.52 -3.72 16.24
N ARG A 121 0.31 -4.18 16.57
CA ARG A 121 -0.46 -5.18 15.81
C ARG A 121 -1.83 -4.65 15.43
N ASP A 122 -2.34 -5.12 14.30
CA ASP A 122 -3.73 -4.88 13.91
C ASP A 122 -4.66 -5.92 14.54
N HIS A 123 -5.86 -5.49 14.91
CA HIS A 123 -6.99 -6.34 15.27
C HIS A 123 -8.30 -5.62 14.92
N ASP A 124 -9.32 -6.34 14.49
CA ASP A 124 -10.70 -5.85 14.26
C ASP A 124 -10.80 -4.48 13.53
N ASP A 125 -9.88 -4.20 12.59
CA ASP A 125 -9.80 -2.93 11.86
C ASP A 125 -9.68 -1.66 12.75
N GLN A 126 -9.10 -1.76 13.96
CA GLN A 126 -8.97 -0.65 14.92
C GLN A 126 -8.22 0.58 14.37
N TYR A 127 -7.54 0.46 13.25
CA TYR A 127 -6.93 1.59 12.54
C TYR A 127 -7.96 2.46 11.80
N ALA A 128 -9.23 2.04 11.72
CA ALA A 128 -10.34 2.82 11.20
C ALA A 128 -11.03 3.56 12.36
N ILE A 129 -10.44 4.67 12.80
CA ILE A 129 -10.85 5.41 13.98
C ILE A 129 -11.83 6.53 13.56
N PRO A 130 -13.06 6.57 14.08
CA PRO A 130 -14.04 7.59 13.70
C PRO A 130 -13.67 8.99 14.24
N LEU A 131 -14.20 10.01 13.59
CA LEU A 131 -14.08 11.40 14.01
C LEU A 131 -14.65 11.59 15.43
N GLY A 132 -13.87 12.22 16.30
CA GLY A 132 -14.23 12.38 17.72
C GLY A 132 -13.60 11.31 18.64
N SER A 133 -13.03 10.25 18.08
CA SER A 133 -12.21 9.26 18.77
C SER A 133 -10.71 9.56 18.57
N SER A 134 -9.83 8.89 19.32
CA SER A 134 -8.39 9.16 19.27
C SER A 134 -7.54 7.91 19.03
N VAL A 135 -6.36 8.12 18.42
CA VAL A 135 -5.33 7.07 18.31
C VAL A 135 -4.90 6.58 19.68
N GLN A 136 -4.82 7.48 20.67
CA GLN A 136 -4.48 7.09 22.06
C GLN A 136 -5.47 6.08 22.62
N ALA A 137 -6.78 6.31 22.44
CA ALA A 137 -7.81 5.38 22.91
C ALA A 137 -7.74 4.03 22.19
N ALA A 138 -7.52 4.02 20.87
CA ALA A 138 -7.36 2.78 20.09
C ALA A 138 -6.13 1.96 20.54
N MET A 139 -5.06 2.62 20.96
CA MET A 139 -3.84 1.97 21.45
C MET A 139 -3.94 1.48 22.91
N ALA A 140 -5.01 1.78 23.63
CA ALA A 140 -5.23 1.29 24.98
C ALA A 140 -5.64 -0.19 25.02
N ASP A 141 -6.13 -0.75 23.92
CA ASP A 141 -6.48 -2.18 23.83
C ASP A 141 -5.19 -3.04 23.85
N PRO A 142 -5.08 -4.02 24.77
CA PRO A 142 -3.91 -4.91 24.81
C PRO A 142 -3.67 -5.71 23.52
N ARG A 143 -4.72 -5.96 22.72
CA ARG A 143 -4.61 -6.66 21.44
C ARG A 143 -3.86 -5.85 20.36
N SER A 144 -3.71 -4.53 20.57
CA SER A 144 -2.91 -3.67 19.70
C SER A 144 -1.41 -3.90 19.79
N TRP A 145 -0.97 -4.85 20.63
CA TRP A 145 0.42 -5.07 20.97
C TRP A 145 0.87 -6.52 20.85
N ASP A 146 2.11 -6.73 20.42
CA ASP A 146 2.76 -8.03 20.53
C ASP A 146 3.23 -8.26 21.97
N PRO A 147 2.68 -9.26 22.70
CA PRO A 147 3.07 -9.51 24.08
C PRO A 147 4.42 -10.22 24.22
N LYS A 148 5.00 -10.70 23.11
CA LYS A 148 6.23 -11.52 23.13
C LYS A 148 7.44 -10.79 22.56
N HIS A 149 7.23 -9.94 21.56
CA HIS A 149 8.32 -9.27 20.86
C HIS A 149 8.18 -7.75 21.06
N GLY A 150 9.08 -7.20 21.86
CA GLY A 150 9.09 -5.78 22.17
C GLY A 150 9.61 -4.91 21.03
N PRO A 151 9.36 -3.59 21.10
CA PRO A 151 9.88 -2.64 20.14
C PRO A 151 11.40 -2.78 19.98
N GLY A 152 11.88 -2.75 18.72
CA GLY A 152 13.31 -2.85 18.42
C GLY A 152 13.92 -4.24 18.60
N ALA A 153 13.12 -5.29 18.84
CA ALA A 153 13.61 -6.66 18.91
C ALA A 153 13.95 -7.27 17.54
N GLY A 154 13.77 -6.51 16.45
CA GLY A 154 13.96 -7.01 15.09
C GLY A 154 12.86 -7.94 14.59
N TYR A 155 11.75 -8.07 15.32
CA TYR A 155 10.60 -8.88 14.93
C TYR A 155 9.63 -8.04 14.09
N PHE A 156 9.31 -8.51 12.90
CA PHE A 156 8.42 -7.84 11.95
C PHE A 156 6.98 -8.36 12.08
N THR A 157 6.04 -7.43 12.21
CA THR A 157 4.60 -7.70 12.05
C THR A 157 3.99 -6.55 11.26
N TYR A 158 3.50 -6.84 10.06
CA TYR A 158 2.83 -5.81 9.26
C TYR A 158 1.58 -5.31 9.99
N GLY A 159 1.48 -3.99 10.19
CA GLY A 159 0.36 -3.37 10.91
C GLY A 159 -0.02 -2.02 10.29
N ASN A 160 -1.30 -1.87 9.95
CA ASN A 160 -1.83 -0.62 9.44
C ASN A 160 -1.83 0.47 10.50
N MET A 161 -2.07 0.10 11.76
CA MET A 161 -2.16 1.03 12.90
C MET A 161 -0.88 1.86 13.10
N ASN A 162 0.29 1.40 12.66
CA ASN A 162 1.50 2.20 12.65
C ASN A 162 1.32 3.56 11.95
N PHE A 163 0.53 3.63 10.89
CA PHE A 163 0.38 4.83 10.08
C PHE A 163 -0.62 5.86 10.61
N PRO A 164 -1.76 5.52 11.24
CA PRO A 164 -2.50 6.42 12.11
C PRO A 164 -1.64 7.11 13.17
N ILE A 165 -0.72 6.38 13.83
CA ILE A 165 0.23 6.95 14.78
C ILE A 165 1.15 7.97 14.08
N VAL A 166 1.74 7.59 12.93
CA VAL A 166 2.57 8.50 12.11
C VAL A 166 1.76 9.71 11.63
N GLY A 167 0.51 9.52 11.21
CA GLY A 167 -0.41 10.61 10.84
C GLY A 167 -0.62 11.60 11.99
N SER A 168 -0.87 11.11 13.22
CA SER A 168 -0.97 11.93 14.42
C SER A 168 0.30 12.73 14.69
N ILE A 169 1.48 12.13 14.50
CA ILE A 169 2.77 12.81 14.66
C ILE A 169 2.91 13.93 13.63
N ILE A 170 2.62 13.66 12.36
CA ILE A 170 2.68 14.68 11.30
C ILE A 170 1.78 15.86 11.66
N GLU A 171 0.53 15.61 12.04
CA GLU A 171 -0.42 16.67 12.42
C GLU A 171 0.05 17.47 13.63
N ARG A 172 0.64 16.81 14.64
CA ARG A 172 1.16 17.51 15.84
C ARG A 172 2.31 18.45 15.51
N VAL A 173 3.30 18.00 14.73
CA VAL A 173 4.49 18.80 14.46
C VAL A 173 4.26 19.87 13.42
N THR A 174 3.22 19.74 12.60
CA THR A 174 2.86 20.71 11.57
C THR A 174 1.74 21.65 11.98
N GLY A 175 0.90 21.26 12.93
CA GLY A 175 -0.32 21.97 13.29
C GLY A 175 -1.41 21.93 12.23
N GLU A 176 -1.26 21.07 11.22
CA GLU A 176 -2.11 21.04 10.02
C GLU A 176 -2.69 19.65 9.80
N ARG A 177 -3.88 19.58 9.24
CA ARG A 177 -4.53 18.30 8.85
C ARG A 177 -3.63 17.52 7.90
N PHE A 178 -3.52 16.22 8.14
CA PHE A 178 -2.65 15.30 7.40
C PHE A 178 -2.84 15.41 5.88
N ASP A 179 -4.09 15.37 5.39
CA ASP A 179 -4.42 15.40 3.96
C ASP A 179 -4.02 16.72 3.29
N ILE A 180 -4.18 17.85 3.98
CA ILE A 180 -3.81 19.17 3.49
C ILE A 180 -2.30 19.32 3.44
N TRP A 181 -1.60 18.95 4.53
CA TRP A 181 -0.16 19.02 4.59
C TRP A 181 0.52 18.12 3.54
N MET A 182 0.07 16.86 3.42
CA MET A 182 0.60 15.93 2.42
C MET A 182 0.38 16.44 0.99
N ARG A 183 -0.78 17.02 0.70
CA ARG A 183 -1.04 17.62 -0.60
C ARG A 183 -0.06 18.74 -0.89
N ARG A 184 0.03 19.73 -0.03
CA ARG A 184 0.86 20.92 -0.23
C ARG A 184 2.35 20.59 -0.27
N GLU A 185 2.83 19.76 0.65
CA GLU A 185 4.26 19.55 0.83
C GLU A 185 4.84 18.38 0.02
N VAL A 186 4.02 17.41 -0.35
CA VAL A 186 4.49 16.20 -1.01
C VAL A 186 3.92 16.07 -2.41
N LEU A 187 2.60 16.13 -2.57
CA LEU A 187 1.95 15.77 -3.83
C LEU A 187 2.05 16.90 -4.88
N GLU A 188 1.74 18.14 -4.50
CA GLU A 188 1.78 19.29 -5.42
C GLU A 188 3.20 19.61 -5.93
N PRO A 189 4.28 19.56 -5.11
CA PRO A 189 5.63 19.74 -5.62
C PRO A 189 6.06 18.69 -6.64
N MET A 190 5.49 17.47 -6.55
CA MET A 190 5.65 16.43 -7.57
C MET A 190 4.76 16.64 -8.80
N LYS A 191 3.93 17.68 -8.83
CA LYS A 191 2.89 17.92 -9.85
C LYS A 191 1.96 16.70 -10.01
N LEU A 192 1.59 16.10 -8.88
CA LEU A 192 0.65 15.00 -8.82
C LEU A 192 -0.77 15.53 -8.56
N ASP A 193 -1.69 15.22 -9.45
CA ASP A 193 -3.11 15.28 -9.11
C ASP A 193 -3.46 14.03 -8.30
N ALA A 194 -3.26 14.13 -6.99
CA ALA A 194 -3.41 13.07 -6.02
C ALA A 194 -3.95 13.63 -4.69
N CYS A 195 -4.57 12.81 -3.87
CA CYS A 195 -5.17 13.25 -2.61
C CYS A 195 -5.36 12.09 -1.64
N TYR A 196 -5.58 12.41 -0.37
CA TYR A 196 -6.02 11.45 0.65
C TYR A 196 -7.50 11.63 0.96
N ASN A 197 -8.26 10.55 0.90
CA ASN A 197 -9.68 10.45 1.29
C ASN A 197 -10.60 11.59 0.81
N TRP A 198 -10.47 12.05 -0.43
CA TRP A 198 -11.36 12.95 -1.15
C TRP A 198 -11.28 14.46 -0.84
N PRO A 199 -11.12 14.97 0.42
CA PRO A 199 -11.30 16.41 0.67
C PRO A 199 -10.42 17.31 -0.19
N THR A 200 -9.18 16.89 -0.41
CA THR A 200 -8.19 17.64 -1.19
C THR A 200 -8.05 17.18 -2.64
N CYS A 201 -8.89 16.23 -3.11
CA CYS A 201 -8.92 15.82 -4.51
C CYS A 201 -9.43 16.96 -5.40
N SER A 202 -8.90 17.08 -6.62
CA SER A 202 -9.47 17.98 -7.63
C SER A 202 -10.82 17.46 -8.13
N ASP A 203 -11.66 18.33 -8.67
CA ASP A 203 -12.94 17.92 -9.27
C ASP A 203 -12.72 16.99 -10.46
N ALA A 204 -11.63 17.20 -11.21
CA ALA A 204 -11.25 16.32 -12.31
C ALA A 204 -10.88 14.90 -11.83
N MET A 205 -10.23 14.75 -10.67
CA MET A 205 -9.99 13.44 -10.05
C MET A 205 -11.29 12.77 -9.62
N VAL A 206 -12.16 13.51 -8.93
CA VAL A 206 -13.45 12.98 -8.46
C VAL A 206 -14.28 12.48 -9.64
N ALA A 207 -14.36 13.27 -10.72
CA ALA A 207 -15.12 12.91 -11.91
C ALA A 207 -14.61 11.65 -12.63
N ARG A 208 -13.32 11.30 -12.46
CA ARG A 208 -12.68 10.18 -13.15
C ARG A 208 -12.29 9.01 -12.24
N ALA A 209 -12.68 9.06 -10.97
CA ALA A 209 -12.32 8.01 -10.01
C ALA A 209 -12.74 6.62 -10.52
N VAL A 210 -11.86 5.65 -10.31
CA VAL A 210 -12.15 4.25 -10.59
C VAL A 210 -13.00 3.70 -9.47
N GLU A 211 -14.16 3.17 -9.80
CA GLU A 211 -15.01 2.41 -8.90
C GLU A 211 -14.35 1.08 -8.58
N LEU A 212 -14.37 0.68 -7.30
CA LEU A 212 -13.79 -0.58 -6.88
C LEU A 212 -14.88 -1.64 -6.75
N ASP A 213 -14.63 -2.75 -7.42
CA ASP A 213 -15.52 -3.90 -7.49
C ASP A 213 -14.88 -5.12 -6.83
N GLN A 214 -15.70 -5.88 -6.10
CA GLN A 214 -15.28 -7.10 -5.44
C GLN A 214 -16.29 -8.21 -5.71
N GLY A 215 -15.91 -9.13 -6.57
CA GLY A 215 -16.76 -10.24 -6.96
C GLY A 215 -18.01 -9.83 -7.77
N GLY A 216 -17.91 -8.81 -8.62
CA GLY A 216 -18.97 -8.30 -9.47
C GLY A 216 -19.91 -7.32 -8.79
N LYS A 217 -19.52 -6.78 -7.61
CA LYS A 217 -20.31 -5.78 -6.88
C LYS A 217 -19.45 -4.56 -6.55
N PRO A 218 -19.94 -3.32 -6.77
CA PRO A 218 -19.31 -2.13 -6.26
C PRO A 218 -19.17 -2.17 -4.75
N VAL A 219 -17.98 -1.89 -4.23
CA VAL A 219 -17.70 -1.93 -2.79
C VAL A 219 -17.07 -0.66 -2.26
N LYS A 220 -16.54 0.20 -3.15
CA LYS A 220 -15.92 1.45 -2.77
C LYS A 220 -15.83 2.40 -3.96
N ASP A 221 -15.90 3.71 -3.65
CA ASP A 221 -15.73 4.77 -4.63
C ASP A 221 -16.78 4.74 -5.79
N ASP A 222 -17.97 4.18 -5.49
CA ASP A 222 -19.15 4.10 -6.38
C ASP A 222 -19.95 5.41 -6.40
N LEU A 223 -19.24 6.52 -6.42
CA LEU A 223 -19.81 7.86 -6.29
C LEU A 223 -20.17 8.50 -7.63
N HIS A 224 -19.85 7.83 -8.74
CA HIS A 224 -20.16 8.25 -10.12
C HIS A 224 -19.81 9.73 -10.39
N GLY A 225 -18.56 10.10 -10.05
CA GLY A 225 -18.05 11.45 -10.26
C GLY A 225 -18.45 12.48 -9.21
N ARG A 226 -19.05 12.05 -8.09
CA ARG A 226 -19.40 12.93 -6.96
C ARG A 226 -18.42 12.74 -5.79
N ARG A 227 -18.39 13.72 -4.88
CA ARG A 227 -17.70 13.55 -3.59
C ARG A 227 -18.58 12.79 -2.62
N PRO A 228 -18.01 12.02 -1.67
CA PRO A 228 -18.81 11.44 -0.59
C PRO A 228 -19.36 12.55 0.32
N ASP A 229 -20.53 12.32 0.89
CA ASP A 229 -21.13 13.23 1.86
C ASP A 229 -20.25 13.38 3.11
N CYS A 230 -19.57 12.30 3.51
CA CYS A 230 -18.55 12.32 4.55
C CYS A 230 -17.26 11.63 4.07
N PRO A 231 -16.13 12.33 4.03
CA PRO A 231 -14.86 11.76 3.59
C PRO A 231 -14.10 10.99 4.68
N VAL A 232 -14.59 11.02 5.92
CA VAL A 232 -14.01 10.34 7.08
C VAL A 232 -15.02 9.41 7.72
N LEU A 233 -14.52 8.48 8.53
CA LEU A 233 -15.40 7.63 9.34
C LEU A 233 -16.02 8.48 10.46
N VAL A 234 -17.31 8.30 10.69
CA VAL A 234 -18.06 8.83 11.83
C VAL A 234 -18.84 7.70 12.48
N ASP A 235 -19.10 7.80 13.77
CA ASP A 235 -19.97 6.86 14.46
C ASP A 235 -21.44 7.05 14.03
N ASP A 236 -22.25 6.01 14.18
CA ASP A 236 -23.66 6.04 13.79
C ASP A 236 -24.39 7.18 14.49
N GLY A 237 -25.05 8.04 13.70
CA GLY A 237 -25.82 9.20 14.18
C GLY A 237 -24.97 10.44 14.47
N GLU A 238 -23.64 10.38 14.39
CA GLU A 238 -22.77 11.54 14.56
C GLU A 238 -22.66 12.36 13.27
N PRO A 239 -22.62 13.70 13.37
CA PRO A 239 -22.47 14.56 12.19
C PRO A 239 -21.05 14.48 11.62
N CYS A 240 -20.96 14.54 10.29
CA CYS A 240 -19.69 14.67 9.59
C CYS A 240 -19.20 16.13 9.64
N ASP A 241 -18.70 16.55 10.78
CA ASP A 241 -18.19 17.90 11.00
C ASP A 241 -16.66 17.89 11.16
N LEU A 242 -15.93 18.17 10.08
CA LEU A 242 -14.47 18.27 10.11
C LEU A 242 -13.95 19.45 10.95
N GLY A 243 -14.81 20.38 11.39
CA GLY A 243 -14.46 21.40 12.37
C GLY A 243 -14.10 20.83 13.74
N ARG A 244 -14.51 19.60 14.02
CA ARG A 244 -14.16 18.86 15.25
C ARG A 244 -12.74 18.28 15.22
N TRP A 245 -12.06 18.33 14.08
CA TRP A 245 -10.67 17.86 13.98
C TRP A 245 -9.75 18.64 14.93
N LYS A 246 -8.81 17.91 15.55
CA LYS A 246 -7.77 18.49 16.39
C LYS A 246 -6.40 17.88 16.01
N PRO A 247 -5.35 18.71 15.94
CA PRO A 247 -4.02 18.27 15.53
C PRO A 247 -3.52 17.06 16.34
N GLY A 248 -3.29 15.93 15.66
CA GLY A 248 -2.71 14.74 16.22
C GLY A 248 -3.58 13.91 17.17
N GLU A 249 -4.87 14.25 17.32
CA GLU A 249 -5.81 13.45 18.12
C GLU A 249 -6.16 12.14 17.39
N ASN A 250 -6.43 12.24 16.09
CA ASN A 250 -6.82 11.11 15.27
C ASN A 250 -6.17 11.14 13.88
N GLY A 251 -4.93 10.69 13.77
CA GLY A 251 -4.22 10.59 12.50
C GLY A 251 -4.77 9.53 11.54
N ALA A 252 -5.82 8.78 11.90
CA ALA A 252 -6.46 7.80 11.03
C ALA A 252 -7.44 8.43 10.03
N LEU A 253 -7.97 9.62 10.30
CA LEU A 253 -9.10 10.22 9.57
C LEU A 253 -8.94 10.24 8.06
N PHE A 254 -7.74 10.56 7.58
CA PHE A 254 -7.45 10.61 6.15
C PHE A 254 -6.68 9.39 5.65
N ALA A 255 -6.73 8.30 6.42
CA ALA A 255 -6.21 6.97 6.08
C ALA A 255 -4.76 6.98 5.54
N PRO A 256 -3.77 7.44 6.31
CA PRO A 256 -2.37 7.44 5.88
C PRO A 256 -1.86 6.04 5.48
N GLN A 257 -2.44 4.99 6.07
CA GLN A 257 -2.12 3.60 5.75
C GLN A 257 -2.57 3.15 4.36
N GLY A 258 -3.60 3.82 3.75
CA GLY A 258 -4.21 3.27 2.54
C GLY A 258 -5.14 4.20 1.76
N GLY A 259 -5.23 5.49 2.13
CA GLY A 259 -6.21 6.43 1.58
C GLY A 259 -5.77 7.25 0.38
N LEU A 260 -4.53 7.10 -0.08
CA LEU A 260 -4.03 7.82 -1.25
C LEU A 260 -4.81 7.40 -2.50
N ARG A 261 -5.27 8.38 -3.25
CA ARG A 261 -5.81 8.23 -4.60
C ARG A 261 -4.88 8.89 -5.60
N THR A 262 -4.47 8.13 -6.58
CA THR A 262 -3.63 8.59 -7.69
C THR A 262 -3.76 7.60 -8.85
N SER A 263 -3.35 8.00 -10.04
CA SER A 263 -3.36 7.13 -11.22
C SER A 263 -2.10 6.27 -11.31
N ALA A 264 -2.10 5.27 -12.19
CA ALA A 264 -0.89 4.49 -12.49
C ALA A 264 0.24 5.39 -13.02
N ARG A 265 -0.09 6.41 -13.83
CA ARG A 265 0.88 7.42 -14.27
C ARG A 265 1.35 8.30 -13.12
N GLY A 266 0.48 8.62 -12.16
CA GLY A 266 0.87 9.29 -10.91
C GLY A 266 1.83 8.44 -10.07
N LEU A 267 1.59 7.14 -9.95
CA LEU A 267 2.52 6.21 -9.28
C LEU A 267 3.88 6.17 -9.99
N SER A 268 3.91 6.19 -11.33
CA SER A 268 5.18 6.21 -12.08
C SER A 268 6.01 7.45 -11.76
N ARG A 269 5.38 8.61 -11.54
CA ARG A 269 6.07 9.85 -11.12
C ARG A 269 6.70 9.71 -9.72
N ILE A 270 6.01 9.04 -8.79
CA ILE A 270 6.58 8.72 -7.47
C ILE A 270 7.80 7.79 -7.63
N GLY A 271 7.70 6.77 -8.47
CA GLY A 271 8.84 5.90 -8.81
C GLY A 271 10.01 6.67 -9.42
N ARG A 272 9.74 7.61 -10.33
CA ARG A 272 10.77 8.46 -10.93
C ARG A 272 11.43 9.40 -9.92
N LEU A 273 10.69 9.93 -8.95
CA LEU A 273 11.25 10.67 -7.83
C LEU A 273 12.31 9.85 -7.09
N LEU A 274 11.97 8.61 -6.74
CA LEU A 274 12.88 7.72 -6.03
C LEU A 274 14.10 7.35 -6.88
N LEU A 275 13.92 7.05 -8.17
CA LEU A 275 15.01 6.80 -9.11
C LEU A 275 15.90 8.02 -9.34
N GLY A 276 15.32 9.22 -9.24
CA GLY A 276 15.99 10.52 -9.37
C GLY A 276 16.68 11.02 -8.10
N GLY A 277 16.82 10.16 -7.07
CA GLY A 277 17.47 10.55 -5.82
C GLY A 277 16.73 11.69 -5.10
N GLY A 278 15.38 11.68 -5.15
CA GLY A 278 14.53 12.66 -4.50
C GLY A 278 14.26 13.93 -5.32
N SER A 279 14.67 13.94 -6.59
CA SER A 279 14.34 15.00 -7.54
C SER A 279 13.45 14.47 -8.66
N LEU A 280 12.48 15.26 -9.08
CA LEU A 280 11.56 14.96 -10.17
C LEU A 280 11.41 16.18 -11.08
N ASP A 281 11.67 16.00 -12.38
CA ASP A 281 11.55 17.04 -13.41
C ASP A 281 12.22 18.37 -12.99
N GLY A 282 13.43 18.27 -12.40
CA GLY A 282 14.23 19.41 -11.94
C GLY A 282 13.84 19.97 -10.56
N THR A 283 12.77 19.48 -9.94
CA THR A 283 12.34 19.89 -8.60
C THR A 283 12.81 18.88 -7.55
N ARG A 284 13.54 19.35 -6.54
CA ARG A 284 13.91 18.52 -5.38
C ARG A 284 12.80 18.50 -4.35
N ILE A 285 12.34 17.31 -4.00
CA ILE A 285 11.30 17.06 -3.01
C ILE A 285 11.93 16.68 -1.66
N ILE A 286 12.87 15.72 -1.70
CA ILE A 286 13.69 15.26 -0.58
C ILE A 286 15.14 15.06 -1.05
N SER A 287 16.07 14.94 -0.13
CA SER A 287 17.47 14.69 -0.47
C SER A 287 17.72 13.26 -0.94
N GLU A 288 18.81 13.03 -1.64
CA GLU A 288 19.28 11.70 -2.01
C GLU A 288 19.50 10.81 -0.78
N ARG A 289 20.06 11.37 0.30
CA ARG A 289 20.23 10.69 1.59
C ARG A 289 18.90 10.20 2.15
N SER A 290 17.85 10.99 2.05
CA SER A 290 16.51 10.60 2.49
C SER A 290 15.95 9.46 1.64
N VAL A 291 16.16 9.48 0.33
CA VAL A 291 15.78 8.38 -0.55
C VAL A 291 16.55 7.10 -0.20
N GLU A 292 17.86 7.19 0.02
CA GLU A 292 18.67 6.04 0.45
C GLU A 292 18.15 5.45 1.76
N SER A 293 17.79 6.32 2.72
CA SER A 293 17.20 5.87 4.00
C SER A 293 15.85 5.17 3.83
N LEU A 294 14.97 5.71 2.94
CA LEU A 294 13.67 5.08 2.64
C LEU A 294 13.82 3.70 2.02
N LEU A 295 14.78 3.55 1.10
CA LEU A 295 14.96 2.34 0.29
C LEU A 295 15.93 1.34 0.91
N ALA A 296 16.56 1.68 2.04
CA ALA A 296 17.45 0.77 2.75
C ALA A 296 16.67 -0.43 3.30
N GLN A 297 17.26 -1.62 3.19
CA GLN A 297 16.75 -2.82 3.84
C GLN A 297 17.00 -2.72 5.35
N LEU A 298 15.94 -2.64 6.15
CA LEU A 298 16.02 -2.59 7.61
C LEU A 298 15.68 -3.93 8.26
N TRP A 299 14.82 -4.68 7.64
CA TRP A 299 14.44 -6.00 8.08
C TRP A 299 14.46 -6.98 6.91
N ARG A 300 14.92 -8.19 7.17
CA ARG A 300 14.86 -9.33 6.26
C ARG A 300 14.51 -10.57 7.06
N PHE A 301 13.58 -11.35 6.55
CA PHE A 301 13.20 -12.62 7.16
C PHE A 301 14.38 -13.58 7.21
N ASP A 302 14.65 -14.15 8.39
CA ASP A 302 15.72 -15.13 8.64
C ASP A 302 15.20 -16.55 8.90
N GLY A 303 13.87 -16.71 8.92
CA GLY A 303 13.16 -17.95 9.22
C GLY A 303 12.36 -17.87 10.52
N THR A 304 12.62 -16.89 11.41
CA THR A 304 12.03 -16.80 12.74
C THR A 304 11.67 -15.39 13.21
N ASN A 305 12.24 -14.36 12.61
CA ASN A 305 12.18 -12.97 13.10
C ASN A 305 10.99 -12.16 12.60
N GLY A 306 9.88 -12.79 12.23
CA GLY A 306 8.69 -12.04 11.82
C GLY A 306 7.57 -12.87 11.21
N GLU A 307 6.45 -12.21 10.97
CA GLU A 307 5.26 -12.74 10.32
C GLU A 307 5.29 -12.40 8.83
N THR A 308 5.48 -13.41 7.96
CA THR A 308 5.67 -13.20 6.52
C THR A 308 4.38 -13.19 5.71
N GLU A 309 3.21 -13.39 6.34
CA GLU A 309 1.93 -13.60 5.64
C GLU A 309 2.04 -14.64 4.51
N LYS A 310 2.59 -15.80 4.88
CA LYS A 310 2.83 -16.92 3.95
C LYS A 310 3.86 -16.60 2.86
N GLY A 311 4.87 -15.81 3.20
CA GLY A 311 5.97 -15.47 2.32
C GLY A 311 5.76 -14.21 1.46
N PHE A 312 4.71 -13.43 1.74
CA PHE A 312 4.45 -12.17 1.05
C PHE A 312 5.39 -11.05 1.52
N TYR A 313 5.58 -10.92 2.83
CA TYR A 313 6.54 -9.96 3.41
C TYR A 313 7.80 -10.70 3.85
N CYS A 314 8.91 -10.42 3.19
CA CYS A 314 10.18 -11.05 3.50
C CYS A 314 11.37 -10.09 3.63
N SER A 315 11.19 -8.85 3.16
CA SER A 315 12.20 -7.80 3.30
C SER A 315 11.52 -6.44 3.29
N PHE A 316 11.90 -5.57 4.24
CA PHE A 316 11.23 -4.30 4.45
C PHE A 316 12.21 -3.19 4.84
N GLY A 317 11.94 -1.96 4.39
CA GLY A 317 12.65 -0.73 4.73
C GLY A 317 11.74 0.26 5.45
N LEU A 318 11.92 1.56 5.24
CA LEU A 318 11.00 2.59 5.75
C LEU A 318 9.79 2.71 4.81
N ALA A 319 8.69 2.03 5.16
CA ALA A 319 7.48 1.96 4.34
C ALA A 319 7.74 1.45 2.90
N THR A 320 8.73 0.61 2.72
CA THR A 320 9.11 0.01 1.43
C THR A 320 9.34 -1.48 1.58
N GLN A 321 8.82 -2.24 0.64
CA GLN A 321 9.04 -3.68 0.51
C GLN A 321 10.14 -3.93 -0.55
N GLN A 322 10.96 -4.96 -0.36
CA GLN A 322 11.92 -5.42 -1.37
C GLN A 322 11.57 -6.83 -1.81
N ILE A 323 11.58 -7.07 -3.11
CA ILE A 323 11.24 -8.35 -3.74
C ILE A 323 12.19 -8.65 -4.93
N PRO A 324 12.48 -9.92 -5.24
CA PRO A 324 12.20 -11.09 -4.43
C PRO A 324 13.24 -11.30 -3.31
N THR A 325 12.80 -11.95 -2.22
CA THR A 325 13.68 -12.40 -1.15
C THR A 325 13.99 -13.88 -1.32
N ARG A 326 15.27 -14.20 -1.48
CA ARG A 326 15.73 -15.60 -1.64
C ARG A 326 15.99 -16.21 -0.26
N GLN A 327 14.94 -16.55 0.46
CA GLN A 327 14.97 -17.16 1.77
C GLN A 327 13.89 -18.25 1.87
N ALA A 328 14.17 -19.34 2.57
CA ALA A 328 13.16 -20.35 2.84
C ALA A 328 11.97 -19.73 3.61
N GLY A 329 10.74 -20.03 3.20
CA GLY A 329 9.53 -19.42 3.75
C GLY A 329 9.10 -18.12 3.04
N CYS A 330 9.89 -17.61 2.09
CA CYS A 330 9.53 -16.47 1.24
C CYS A 330 8.96 -16.95 -0.09
N ALA A 331 7.93 -16.24 -0.56
CA ALA A 331 7.24 -16.51 -1.81
C ALA A 331 6.85 -15.18 -2.50
N ASP A 332 7.79 -14.25 -2.57
CA ASP A 332 7.56 -12.87 -3.02
C ASP A 332 8.11 -12.58 -4.44
N ASP A 333 8.41 -13.63 -5.25
CA ASP A 333 8.88 -13.49 -6.63
C ASP A 333 7.74 -13.52 -7.65
N MET A 334 7.36 -12.37 -8.17
CA MET A 334 6.39 -12.25 -9.27
C MET A 334 7.00 -12.43 -10.66
N GLY A 335 8.31 -12.70 -10.78
CA GLY A 335 9.00 -12.91 -12.05
C GLY A 335 9.76 -11.69 -12.55
N SER A 336 10.54 -11.05 -11.67
CA SER A 336 11.42 -9.91 -12.01
C SER A 336 12.69 -10.28 -12.79
N ASN A 337 12.82 -11.54 -13.24
CA ASN A 337 14.00 -12.05 -13.96
C ASN A 337 15.33 -11.81 -13.20
N GLY A 338 15.28 -11.99 -11.88
CA GLY A 338 16.42 -11.85 -10.99
C GLY A 338 16.75 -10.41 -10.56
N ALA A 339 16.01 -9.40 -11.03
CA ALA A 339 16.13 -8.05 -10.51
C ALA A 339 15.55 -7.95 -9.10
N ILE A 340 16.25 -7.25 -8.20
CA ILE A 340 15.69 -6.86 -6.91
C ILE A 340 14.95 -5.54 -7.10
N LEU A 341 13.68 -5.56 -6.77
CA LEU A 341 12.78 -4.42 -6.88
C LEU A 341 12.48 -3.87 -5.49
N VAL A 342 12.39 -2.56 -5.39
CA VAL A 342 12.00 -1.86 -4.16
C VAL A 342 10.74 -1.04 -4.44
N GLY A 343 9.78 -1.08 -3.53
CA GLY A 343 8.52 -0.37 -3.70
C GLY A 343 7.50 -0.77 -2.67
N HIS A 344 6.24 -0.86 -3.06
CA HIS A 344 5.17 -1.34 -2.19
C HIS A 344 4.01 -1.91 -3.01
N ALA A 345 3.42 -2.97 -2.51
CA ALA A 345 2.14 -3.50 -3.00
C ALA A 345 0.95 -2.74 -2.38
N GLY A 346 -0.19 -2.77 -3.05
CA GLY A 346 -1.45 -2.24 -2.55
C GLY A 346 -2.57 -3.27 -2.67
N ASP A 347 -3.36 -3.43 -1.60
CA ASP A 347 -4.47 -4.37 -1.55
C ASP A 347 -5.63 -3.77 -0.76
N ALA A 348 -6.75 -3.50 -1.42
CA ALA A 348 -7.99 -3.09 -0.79
C ALA A 348 -9.18 -3.19 -1.76
N TYR A 349 -10.33 -3.61 -1.27
CA TYR A 349 -11.61 -3.50 -1.97
C TYR A 349 -11.58 -4.12 -3.38
N GLY A 350 -11.05 -5.34 -3.53
CA GLY A 350 -10.94 -6.00 -4.82
C GLY A 350 -9.92 -5.37 -5.79
N MET A 351 -9.12 -4.42 -5.34
CA MET A 351 -8.03 -3.80 -6.10
C MET A 351 -6.69 -4.32 -5.60
N LYS A 352 -5.80 -4.68 -6.53
CA LYS A 352 -4.39 -4.95 -6.30
C LYS A 352 -3.56 -3.96 -7.11
N ALA A 353 -2.52 -3.42 -6.50
CA ALA A 353 -1.63 -2.46 -7.15
C ALA A 353 -0.17 -2.69 -6.75
N GLY A 354 0.74 -2.16 -7.54
CA GLY A 354 2.16 -2.17 -7.22
C GLY A 354 2.88 -0.97 -7.82
N LEU A 355 3.83 -0.44 -7.05
CA LEU A 355 4.86 0.48 -7.52
C LEU A 355 6.21 -0.16 -7.20
N TRP A 356 6.99 -0.49 -8.23
CA TRP A 356 8.26 -1.20 -8.09
C TRP A 356 9.35 -0.57 -8.92
N ILE A 357 10.52 -0.31 -8.33
CA ILE A 357 11.68 0.24 -9.02
C ILE A 357 12.87 -0.73 -8.99
N ASP A 358 13.53 -0.87 -10.12
CA ASP A 358 14.84 -1.50 -10.30
C ASP A 358 15.89 -0.39 -10.22
N ARG A 359 16.47 -0.19 -9.04
CA ARG A 359 17.47 0.86 -8.81
C ARG A 359 18.72 0.65 -9.65
N ALA A 360 19.13 -0.62 -9.82
CA ALA A 360 20.34 -0.97 -10.54
C ALA A 360 20.24 -0.62 -12.03
N ARG A 361 19.04 -0.76 -12.61
CA ARG A 361 18.80 -0.46 -14.03
C ARG A 361 18.13 0.90 -14.25
N GLY A 362 17.78 1.64 -13.18
CA GLY A 362 17.19 2.97 -13.25
C GLY A 362 15.79 3.00 -13.89
N ARG A 363 15.00 1.96 -13.70
CA ARG A 363 13.68 1.79 -14.31
C ARG A 363 12.66 1.21 -13.33
N GLY A 364 11.39 1.25 -13.66
CA GLY A 364 10.35 0.75 -12.78
C GLY A 364 9.03 0.52 -13.48
N ILE A 365 8.07 0.02 -12.71
CA ILE A 365 6.70 -0.24 -13.14
C ILE A 365 5.71 0.25 -12.09
N ALA A 366 4.56 0.68 -12.55
CA ALA A 366 3.38 0.95 -11.73
C ALA A 366 2.17 0.29 -12.37
N TYR A 367 1.33 -0.36 -11.57
CA TYR A 367 0.14 -1.03 -12.08
C TYR A 367 -0.96 -1.07 -11.04
N PHE A 368 -2.19 -1.27 -11.52
CA PHE A 368 -3.30 -1.74 -10.71
C PHE A 368 -4.20 -2.67 -11.51
N VAL A 369 -4.94 -3.50 -10.80
CA VAL A 369 -6.00 -4.38 -11.33
C VAL A 369 -7.16 -4.38 -10.35
N THR A 370 -8.41 -4.31 -10.87
CA THR A 370 -9.64 -4.31 -10.07
C THR A 370 -10.51 -5.52 -10.37
N GLY A 371 -11.54 -5.76 -9.57
CA GLY A 371 -12.42 -6.92 -9.70
C GLY A 371 -11.80 -8.22 -9.17
N VAL A 372 -10.79 -8.13 -8.31
CA VAL A 372 -10.13 -9.30 -7.72
C VAL A 372 -10.93 -9.76 -6.50
N PRO A 373 -11.43 -11.02 -6.48
CA PRO A 373 -12.20 -11.53 -5.35
C PRO A 373 -11.35 -11.64 -4.06
N ASP A 374 -11.98 -11.59 -2.87
CA ASP A 374 -11.29 -11.79 -1.57
C ASP A 374 -10.53 -13.11 -1.50
N ARG A 375 -11.11 -14.16 -2.05
CA ARG A 375 -10.51 -15.50 -2.10
C ARG A 375 -9.92 -15.80 -3.47
N ALA A 376 -9.28 -14.79 -4.08
CA ALA A 376 -8.59 -15.00 -5.35
C ALA A 376 -7.51 -16.07 -5.24
N ARG A 377 -7.35 -16.84 -6.32
CA ARG A 377 -6.27 -17.80 -6.43
C ARG A 377 -4.92 -17.08 -6.34
N ARG A 378 -4.01 -17.65 -5.56
CA ARG A 378 -2.62 -17.21 -5.55
C ARG A 378 -1.93 -17.60 -6.86
N ASP A 379 -0.91 -16.86 -7.20
CA ASP A 379 0.01 -17.24 -8.27
C ASP A 379 0.75 -18.53 -7.89
N ASP A 380 1.07 -19.36 -8.89
CA ASP A 380 1.72 -20.66 -8.64
C ASP A 380 3.17 -20.50 -8.15
N ARG A 381 3.75 -19.31 -8.30
CA ARG A 381 5.16 -19.00 -7.97
C ARG A 381 5.32 -18.05 -6.81
N SER A 382 4.25 -17.35 -6.41
CA SER A 382 4.35 -16.31 -5.39
C SER A 382 3.12 -16.25 -4.48
N ALA A 383 3.28 -15.58 -3.35
CA ALA A 383 2.20 -15.31 -2.40
C ALA A 383 1.19 -14.28 -2.91
N PHE A 384 1.51 -13.57 -3.98
CA PHE A 384 0.62 -12.61 -4.63
C PHE A 384 -0.56 -13.30 -5.31
N THR A 385 -1.65 -12.58 -5.55
CA THR A 385 -2.76 -13.14 -6.33
C THR A 385 -2.37 -13.36 -7.77
N ALA A 386 -2.95 -14.38 -8.43
CA ALA A 386 -2.66 -14.66 -9.82
C ALA A 386 -2.99 -13.47 -10.75
N ALA A 387 -4.05 -12.71 -10.42
CA ALA A 387 -4.41 -11.50 -11.15
C ALA A 387 -3.33 -10.41 -11.03
N GLU A 388 -2.85 -10.17 -9.81
CA GLU A 388 -1.78 -9.21 -9.55
C GLU A 388 -0.46 -9.60 -10.22
N ALA A 389 -0.04 -10.86 -10.07
CA ALA A 389 1.18 -11.37 -10.68
C ALA A 389 1.12 -11.31 -12.23
N ARG A 390 -0.06 -11.50 -12.85
CA ARG A 390 -0.25 -11.28 -14.29
C ARG A 390 -0.09 -9.80 -14.65
N ALA A 391 -0.71 -8.89 -13.90
CA ALA A 391 -0.58 -7.45 -14.12
C ALA A 391 0.88 -6.99 -13.98
N PHE A 392 1.58 -7.46 -12.95
CA PHE A 392 3.01 -7.24 -12.78
C PHE A 392 3.81 -7.70 -14.00
N ARG A 393 3.71 -8.99 -14.37
CA ARG A 393 4.49 -9.57 -15.48
C ARG A 393 4.21 -8.87 -16.82
N ARG A 394 2.95 -8.51 -17.06
CA ARG A 394 2.56 -7.77 -18.27
C ARG A 394 3.22 -6.38 -18.30
N THR A 395 3.15 -5.65 -17.19
CA THR A 395 3.76 -4.32 -17.09
C THR A 395 5.28 -4.41 -17.15
N TYR A 396 5.88 -5.40 -16.48
CA TYR A 396 7.32 -5.62 -16.49
C TYR A 396 7.86 -5.96 -17.89
N ALA A 397 7.07 -6.65 -18.71
CA ALA A 397 7.43 -6.97 -20.09
C ALA A 397 7.47 -5.74 -21.03
N LEU A 398 6.93 -4.60 -20.62
CA LEU A 398 7.05 -3.33 -21.36
C LEU A 398 8.43 -2.68 -21.19
N LEU A 399 9.21 -3.09 -20.19
CA LEU A 399 10.58 -2.57 -19.98
C LEU A 399 11.52 -3.09 -21.07
N PRO A 400 12.46 -2.27 -21.55
CA PRO A 400 13.50 -2.74 -22.48
C PRO A 400 14.28 -3.91 -21.88
N ARG A 401 14.69 -4.84 -22.75
CA ARG A 401 15.51 -6.00 -22.34
C ARG A 401 16.90 -5.60 -21.92
#